data_19e08a100099c097f8e08bcb22a02f77
#
_entry.id   19e08a100099c097f8e08bcb22a02f77
#
_cell.length_a   1.000
_cell.length_b   1.000
_cell.length_c   1.000
_cell.angle_alpha   90.00
_cell.angle_beta   90.00
_cell.angle_gamma   90.00
#
_symmetry.space_group_name_H-M   'P 1'
#
loop_
_entity.id
_entity.type
_entity.pdbx_description
1 polymer ?
#
loop_
_entity_poly.entity_id
_entity_poly.type
_entity_poly.pdbx_seq_one_letter_code
_entity_poly.pdbx_strand_id
1 'polypeptide(L)'
;MHDAAHDFLKALATVLCVAAVTSVLFQRLRQPVVLGYIIAGLIMGPHVPIPLVADPAIVQTLSELGVILLMFSLGLEFSLRKLFQVGPTAGITAAIQCSLMIWLGFVVGRAFGWTSIESIFTGAIIAISSTTIIAKAFDEQGIKGKLREMVVGILIVEDLIAILLMAALTAISTGTGLSATQIGRAHV
;
A
#
# COMPACT_ATOMS: atom_id res chain seq x y z
N MET A 1 -30.93 14.21 -2.95
CA MET A 1 -30.17 13.45 -1.92
C MET A 1 -30.43 11.95 -1.97
N HIS A 2 -31.63 11.47 -2.29
CA HIS A 2 -31.89 10.01 -2.40
C HIS A 2 -31.18 9.38 -3.59
N ASP A 3 -31.10 10.08 -4.73
CA ASP A 3 -30.45 9.58 -5.95
C ASP A 3 -28.94 9.39 -5.77
N ALA A 4 -28.23 10.34 -5.14
CA ALA A 4 -26.79 10.25 -4.93
C ALA A 4 -26.38 9.06 -4.03
N ALA A 5 -27.15 8.77 -2.98
CA ALA A 5 -26.91 7.61 -2.13
C ALA A 5 -27.17 6.29 -2.87
N HIS A 6 -28.17 6.26 -3.74
CA HIS A 6 -28.51 5.10 -4.55
C HIS A 6 -27.42 4.83 -5.61
N ASP A 7 -26.93 5.87 -6.27
CA ASP A 7 -25.85 5.77 -7.25
C ASP A 7 -24.53 5.32 -6.60
N PHE A 8 -24.21 5.81 -5.40
CA PHE A 8 -23.06 5.36 -4.64
C PHE A 8 -23.17 3.87 -4.27
N LEU A 9 -24.30 3.43 -3.75
CA LEU A 9 -24.52 2.02 -3.38
C LEU A 9 -24.47 1.10 -4.61
N LYS A 10 -25.02 1.54 -5.73
CA LYS A 10 -24.96 0.81 -7.00
C LYS A 10 -23.52 0.67 -7.50
N ALA A 11 -22.76 1.75 -7.47
CA ALA A 11 -21.36 1.74 -7.85
C ALA A 11 -20.54 0.81 -6.93
N LEU A 12 -20.73 0.91 -5.62
CA LEU A 12 -20.06 0.04 -4.63
C LEU A 12 -20.38 -1.44 -4.87
N ALA A 13 -21.67 -1.78 -5.06
CA ALA A 13 -22.09 -3.15 -5.34
C ALA A 13 -21.46 -3.68 -6.65
N THR A 14 -21.42 -2.86 -7.69
CA THR A 14 -20.83 -3.23 -8.98
C THR A 14 -19.31 -3.46 -8.84
N VAL A 15 -18.60 -2.56 -8.16
CA VAL A 15 -17.16 -2.70 -7.89
C VAL A 15 -16.87 -4.00 -7.12
N LEU A 16 -17.63 -4.27 -6.07
CA LEU A 16 -17.47 -5.49 -5.26
C LEU A 16 -17.77 -6.77 -6.06
N CYS A 17 -18.79 -6.75 -6.91
CA CYS A 17 -19.11 -7.90 -7.79
C CYS A 17 -17.98 -8.17 -8.79
N VAL A 18 -17.48 -7.14 -9.48
CA VAL A 18 -16.38 -7.30 -10.44
C VAL A 18 -15.13 -7.75 -9.72
N ALA A 19 -14.78 -7.16 -8.57
CA ALA A 19 -13.65 -7.56 -7.75
C ALA A 19 -13.76 -9.03 -7.28
N ALA A 20 -14.95 -9.48 -6.89
CA ALA A 20 -15.18 -10.87 -6.49
C ALA A 20 -14.95 -11.85 -7.66
N VAL A 21 -15.50 -11.52 -8.83
CA VAL A 21 -15.35 -12.38 -10.04
C VAL A 21 -13.89 -12.47 -10.46
N THR A 22 -13.21 -11.33 -10.57
CA THR A 22 -11.77 -11.29 -10.95
C THR A 22 -10.91 -12.00 -9.92
N SER A 23 -11.16 -11.82 -8.62
CA SER A 23 -10.43 -12.49 -7.55
C SER A 23 -10.57 -14.00 -7.61
N VAL A 24 -11.78 -14.52 -7.82
CA VAL A 24 -12.01 -15.97 -7.99
C VAL A 24 -11.31 -16.49 -9.23
N LEU A 25 -11.31 -15.72 -10.32
CA LEU A 25 -10.60 -16.10 -11.55
C LEU A 25 -9.09 -16.20 -11.30
N PHE A 26 -8.48 -15.19 -10.65
CA PHE A 26 -7.04 -15.18 -10.35
C PHE A 26 -6.65 -16.28 -9.37
N GLN A 27 -7.49 -16.57 -8.36
CA GLN A 27 -7.29 -17.74 -7.48
C GLN A 27 -7.27 -19.06 -8.26
N ARG A 28 -8.20 -19.25 -9.21
CA ARG A 28 -8.22 -20.45 -10.06
C ARG A 28 -7.00 -20.56 -10.97
N LEU A 29 -6.48 -19.43 -11.42
CA LEU A 29 -5.23 -19.35 -12.20
C LEU A 29 -3.97 -19.48 -11.32
N ARG A 30 -4.12 -19.69 -10.00
CA ARG A 30 -3.01 -19.72 -9.01
C ARG A 30 -2.19 -18.43 -8.99
N GLN A 31 -2.81 -17.31 -9.31
CA GLN A 31 -2.21 -15.99 -9.24
C GLN A 31 -2.60 -15.27 -7.96
N PRO A 32 -1.81 -14.30 -7.48
CA PRO A 32 -2.16 -13.49 -6.32
C PRO A 32 -3.50 -12.77 -6.51
N VAL A 33 -4.35 -12.81 -5.48
CA VAL A 33 -5.70 -12.21 -5.51
C VAL A 33 -5.65 -10.69 -5.76
N VAL A 34 -4.57 -10.04 -5.30
CA VAL A 34 -4.32 -8.61 -5.52
C VAL A 34 -4.32 -8.24 -7.00
N LEU A 35 -3.79 -9.09 -7.88
CA LEU A 35 -3.87 -8.87 -9.33
C LEU A 35 -5.33 -8.84 -9.82
N GLY A 36 -6.19 -9.68 -9.23
CA GLY A 36 -7.62 -9.65 -9.51
C GLY A 36 -8.26 -8.31 -9.14
N TYR A 37 -7.89 -7.72 -8.01
CA TYR A 37 -8.38 -6.39 -7.61
C TYR A 37 -7.88 -5.28 -8.54
N ILE A 38 -6.61 -5.32 -8.95
CA ILE A 38 -6.06 -4.36 -9.91
C ILE A 38 -6.79 -4.43 -11.26
N ILE A 39 -7.02 -5.64 -11.76
CA ILE A 39 -7.76 -5.84 -13.02
C ILE A 39 -9.22 -5.39 -12.87
N ALA A 40 -9.86 -5.66 -11.73
CA ALA A 40 -11.20 -5.14 -11.44
C ALA A 40 -11.23 -3.62 -11.52
N GLY A 41 -10.28 -2.95 -10.87
CA GLY A 41 -10.16 -1.50 -10.89
C GLY A 41 -9.89 -0.94 -12.30
N LEU A 42 -9.10 -1.64 -13.10
CA LEU A 42 -8.85 -1.29 -14.50
C LEU A 42 -10.15 -1.38 -15.33
N ILE A 43 -10.91 -2.48 -15.20
CA ILE A 43 -12.18 -2.69 -15.91
C ILE A 43 -13.23 -1.64 -15.53
N MET A 44 -13.26 -1.27 -14.25
CA MET A 44 -14.23 -0.31 -13.71
C MET A 44 -13.81 1.15 -13.88
N GLY A 45 -12.57 1.39 -14.30
CA GLY A 45 -11.99 2.72 -14.41
C GLY A 45 -12.53 3.52 -15.60
N PRO A 46 -12.43 4.86 -15.53
CA PRO A 46 -12.96 5.76 -16.57
C PRO A 46 -12.22 5.69 -17.91
N HIS A 47 -11.08 4.99 -17.97
CA HIS A 47 -10.24 4.89 -19.16
C HIS A 47 -10.55 3.68 -20.04
N VAL A 48 -11.48 2.82 -19.61
CA VAL A 48 -11.91 1.67 -20.42
C VAL A 48 -13.11 2.09 -21.29
N PRO A 49 -13.17 1.65 -22.57
CA PRO A 49 -14.24 2.06 -23.51
C PRO A 49 -15.66 1.66 -23.08
N ILE A 50 -15.80 0.78 -22.12
CA ILE A 50 -17.09 0.35 -21.54
C ILE A 50 -17.07 0.71 -20.05
N PRO A 51 -17.36 1.97 -19.67
CA PRO A 51 -17.36 2.35 -18.26
C PRO A 51 -18.54 1.69 -17.56
N LEU A 52 -18.26 0.76 -16.67
CA LEU A 52 -19.26 0.16 -15.78
C LEU A 52 -19.61 1.08 -14.60
N VAL A 53 -18.70 2.01 -14.28
CA VAL A 53 -18.91 3.09 -13.30
C VAL A 53 -18.70 4.41 -14.02
N ALA A 54 -19.77 5.17 -14.15
CA ALA A 54 -19.78 6.38 -15.00
C ALA A 54 -19.25 7.65 -14.29
N ASP A 55 -19.16 7.65 -12.95
CA ASP A 55 -18.83 8.86 -12.19
C ASP A 55 -17.43 8.76 -11.55
N PRO A 56 -16.45 9.52 -12.07
CA PRO A 56 -15.10 9.58 -11.48
C PRO A 56 -15.07 10.03 -10.01
N ALA A 57 -16.03 10.87 -9.59
CA ALA A 57 -16.10 11.34 -8.20
C ALA A 57 -16.48 10.20 -7.24
N ILE A 58 -17.33 9.28 -7.66
CA ILE A 58 -17.68 8.09 -6.87
C ILE A 58 -16.45 7.17 -6.75
N VAL A 59 -15.72 6.95 -7.85
CA VAL A 59 -14.49 6.13 -7.83
C VAL A 59 -13.46 6.74 -6.89
N GLN A 60 -13.28 8.06 -6.94
CA GLN A 60 -12.37 8.77 -6.04
C GLN A 60 -12.77 8.58 -4.57
N THR A 61 -14.04 8.78 -4.24
CA THR A 61 -14.56 8.60 -2.87
C THR A 61 -14.38 7.17 -2.37
N LEU A 62 -14.64 6.16 -3.21
CA LEU A 62 -14.42 4.75 -2.88
C LEU A 62 -12.93 4.44 -2.66
N SER A 63 -12.05 5.03 -3.48
CA SER A 63 -10.60 4.89 -3.33
C SER A 63 -10.12 5.47 -2.00
N GLU A 64 -10.53 6.69 -1.65
CA GLU A 64 -10.19 7.33 -0.38
C GLU A 64 -10.69 6.53 0.82
N LEU A 65 -11.94 6.04 0.78
CA LEU A 65 -12.49 5.16 1.80
C LEU A 65 -11.66 3.86 1.91
N GLY A 66 -11.27 3.28 0.77
CA GLY A 66 -10.42 2.08 0.72
C GLY A 66 -9.06 2.30 1.38
N VAL A 67 -8.42 3.45 1.13
CA VAL A 67 -7.16 3.82 1.78
C VAL A 67 -7.32 3.98 3.29
N ILE A 68 -8.38 4.64 3.76
CA ILE A 68 -8.68 4.80 5.20
C ILE A 68 -8.85 3.43 5.86
N LEU A 69 -9.65 2.54 5.26
CA LEU A 69 -9.87 1.19 5.80
C LEU A 69 -8.59 0.35 5.79
N LEU A 70 -7.77 0.48 4.74
CA LEU A 70 -6.47 -0.19 4.66
C LEU A 70 -5.53 0.30 5.78
N MET A 71 -5.43 1.61 5.98
CA MET A 71 -4.61 2.18 7.05
C MET A 71 -5.09 1.74 8.43
N PHE A 72 -6.41 1.68 8.64
CA PHE A 72 -6.99 1.18 9.88
C PHE A 72 -6.65 -0.31 10.09
N SER A 73 -6.79 -1.15 9.06
CA SER A 73 -6.44 -2.57 9.13
C SER A 73 -4.97 -2.78 9.45
N LEU A 74 -4.07 -2.07 8.77
CA LEU A 74 -2.64 -2.11 9.05
C LEU A 74 -2.33 -1.67 10.49
N GLY A 75 -3.01 -0.63 10.97
CA GLY A 75 -2.88 -0.19 12.36
C GLY A 75 -3.29 -1.26 13.40
N LEU A 76 -4.34 -2.05 13.09
CA LEU A 76 -4.77 -3.16 13.96
C LEU A 76 -3.80 -4.34 13.95
N GLU A 77 -3.16 -4.63 12.83
CA GLU A 77 -2.16 -5.69 12.70
C GLU A 77 -0.84 -5.31 13.38
N PHE A 78 -0.62 -4.01 13.57
CA PHE A 78 0.59 -3.48 14.16
C PHE A 78 0.70 -3.86 15.64
N SER A 79 1.72 -4.59 16.00
CA SER A 79 2.00 -5.00 17.38
C SER A 79 3.38 -4.55 17.83
N LEU A 80 3.41 -3.57 18.73
CA LEU A 80 4.66 -3.12 19.38
C LEU A 80 5.43 -4.31 20.02
N ARG A 81 4.70 -5.27 20.58
CA ARG A 81 5.33 -6.48 21.17
C ARG A 81 6.09 -7.27 20.10
N LYS A 82 5.52 -7.48 18.93
CA LYS A 82 6.19 -8.14 17.80
C LYS A 82 7.42 -7.36 17.35
N LEU A 83 7.31 -6.03 17.25
CA LEU A 83 8.43 -5.15 16.90
C LEU A 83 9.61 -5.31 17.87
N PHE A 84 9.36 -5.33 19.18
CA PHE A 84 10.42 -5.55 20.18
C PHE A 84 11.01 -6.96 20.15
N GLN A 85 10.25 -7.98 19.73
CA GLN A 85 10.72 -9.36 19.62
C GLN A 85 11.60 -9.61 18.39
N VAL A 86 11.48 -8.82 17.34
CA VAL A 86 12.19 -8.95 16.06
C VAL A 86 13.71 -8.82 16.21
N GLY A 87 14.16 -8.12 17.24
CA GLY A 87 15.57 -7.93 17.54
C GLY A 87 16.26 -6.87 16.69
N PRO A 88 17.39 -6.36 17.16
CA PRO A 88 18.10 -5.25 16.51
C PRO A 88 18.62 -5.60 15.11
N THR A 89 18.94 -6.86 14.85
CA THR A 89 19.47 -7.31 13.55
C THR A 89 18.49 -7.08 12.42
N ALA A 90 17.22 -7.47 12.61
CA ALA A 90 16.21 -7.28 11.57
C ALA A 90 15.87 -5.80 11.38
N GLY A 91 15.85 -5.01 12.46
CA GLY A 91 15.66 -3.56 12.39
C GLY A 91 16.75 -2.85 11.60
N ILE A 92 18.02 -3.17 11.88
CA ILE A 92 19.17 -2.60 11.15
C ILE A 92 19.13 -3.03 9.68
N THR A 93 18.86 -4.31 9.41
CA THR A 93 18.78 -4.84 8.04
C THR A 93 17.71 -4.12 7.24
N ALA A 94 16.49 -3.98 7.79
CA ALA A 94 15.39 -3.26 7.14
C ALA A 94 15.75 -1.79 6.87
N ALA A 95 16.37 -1.10 7.84
CA ALA A 95 16.77 0.29 7.68
C ALA A 95 17.82 0.46 6.57
N ILE A 96 18.83 -0.41 6.51
CA ILE A 96 19.86 -0.39 5.45
C ILE A 96 19.21 -0.70 4.09
N GLN A 97 18.39 -1.73 4.00
CA GLN A 97 17.70 -2.14 2.77
C GLN A 97 16.81 -1.02 2.24
N CYS A 98 15.92 -0.46 3.06
CA CYS A 98 15.06 0.65 2.65
C CYS A 98 15.87 1.86 2.21
N SER A 99 16.91 2.24 2.96
CA SER A 99 17.76 3.39 2.61
C SER A 99 18.45 3.18 1.26
N LEU A 100 18.99 1.99 1.03
CA LEU A 100 19.65 1.65 -0.22
C LEU A 100 18.68 1.65 -1.40
N MET A 101 17.49 1.09 -1.22
CA MET A 101 16.46 1.04 -2.27
C MET A 101 15.91 2.43 -2.59
N ILE A 102 15.70 3.28 -1.58
CA ILE A 102 15.29 4.68 -1.79
C ILE A 102 16.38 5.42 -2.57
N TRP A 103 17.64 5.25 -2.20
CA TRP A 103 18.77 5.87 -2.91
C TRP A 103 18.87 5.38 -4.36
N LEU A 104 18.79 4.07 -4.61
CA LEU A 104 18.81 3.50 -5.95
C LEU A 104 17.64 4.00 -6.79
N GLY A 105 16.44 3.99 -6.25
CA GLY A 105 15.26 4.51 -6.95
C GLY A 105 15.37 6.00 -7.25
N PHE A 106 15.95 6.78 -6.34
CA PHE A 106 16.26 8.20 -6.59
C PHE A 106 17.25 8.36 -7.75
N VAL A 107 18.35 7.63 -7.75
CA VAL A 107 19.34 7.70 -8.83
C VAL A 107 18.74 7.30 -10.18
N VAL A 108 17.96 6.23 -10.21
CA VAL A 108 17.28 5.77 -11.43
C VAL A 108 16.27 6.82 -11.91
N GLY A 109 15.44 7.35 -11.03
CA GLY A 109 14.48 8.40 -11.39
C GLY A 109 15.17 9.65 -11.97
N ARG A 110 16.27 10.07 -11.36
CA ARG A 110 17.08 11.19 -11.88
C ARG A 110 17.69 10.89 -13.25
N ALA A 111 18.12 9.65 -13.48
CA ALA A 111 18.65 9.22 -14.77
C ALA A 111 17.59 9.24 -15.89
N PHE A 112 16.31 8.99 -15.55
CA PHE A 112 15.18 9.15 -16.47
C PHE A 112 14.69 10.60 -16.62
N GLY A 113 15.33 11.57 -15.99
CA GLY A 113 14.97 12.99 -16.09
C GLY A 113 13.80 13.42 -15.21
N TRP A 114 13.39 12.59 -14.26
CA TRP A 114 12.30 12.91 -13.33
C TRP A 114 12.72 13.97 -12.31
N THR A 115 11.74 14.68 -11.79
CA THR A 115 11.98 15.66 -10.71
C THR A 115 12.51 14.98 -9.45
N SER A 116 13.10 15.75 -8.54
CA SER A 116 13.59 15.21 -7.27
C SER A 116 12.49 14.57 -6.43
N ILE A 117 11.29 15.16 -6.43
CA ILE A 117 10.13 14.65 -5.70
C ILE A 117 9.68 13.30 -6.30
N GLU A 118 9.46 13.22 -7.61
CA GLU A 118 9.09 11.98 -8.29
C GLU A 118 10.12 10.87 -8.07
N SER A 119 11.41 11.21 -8.10
CA SER A 119 12.50 10.26 -7.85
C SER A 119 12.50 9.73 -6.41
N ILE A 120 12.21 10.58 -5.42
CA ILE A 120 12.09 10.15 -4.01
C ILE A 120 10.86 9.25 -3.83
N PHE A 121 9.70 9.62 -4.40
CA PHE A 121 8.50 8.79 -4.35
C PHE A 121 8.73 7.43 -4.97
N THR A 122 9.39 7.37 -6.13
CA THR A 122 9.76 6.11 -6.79
C THR A 122 10.65 5.27 -5.89
N GLY A 123 11.69 5.86 -5.29
CA GLY A 123 12.55 5.17 -4.35
C GLY A 123 11.77 4.61 -3.15
N ALA A 124 10.85 5.38 -2.59
CA ALA A 124 10.01 4.94 -1.48
C ALA A 124 9.09 3.76 -1.86
N ILE A 125 8.49 3.81 -3.06
CA ILE A 125 7.61 2.74 -3.54
C ILE A 125 8.37 1.43 -3.73
N ILE A 126 9.55 1.44 -4.34
CA ILE A 126 10.33 0.22 -4.58
C ILE A 126 11.07 -0.29 -3.36
N ALA A 127 11.18 0.51 -2.29
CA ALA A 127 11.85 0.11 -1.06
C ALA A 127 11.04 -0.86 -0.20
N ILE A 128 9.74 -0.99 -0.47
CA ILE A 128 8.80 -1.76 0.34
C ILE A 128 8.54 -3.11 -0.31
N SER A 129 8.71 -4.18 0.48
CA SER A 129 8.48 -5.56 0.05
C SER A 129 7.06 -6.01 0.41
N SER A 130 6.50 -6.96 -0.37
CA SER A 130 5.18 -7.52 -0.07
C SER A 130 5.27 -8.65 0.94
N THR A 131 4.86 -8.41 2.17
CA THR A 131 4.79 -9.40 3.25
C THR A 131 3.96 -10.62 2.84
N THR A 132 2.83 -10.41 2.18
CA THR A 132 1.92 -11.49 1.74
C THR A 132 2.57 -12.39 0.70
N ILE A 133 3.27 -11.83 -0.29
CA ILE A 133 3.94 -12.60 -1.35
C ILE A 133 5.07 -13.43 -0.76
N ILE A 134 5.88 -12.85 0.10
CA ILE A 134 7.02 -13.53 0.73
C ILE A 134 6.54 -14.64 1.68
N ALA A 135 5.51 -14.36 2.49
CA ALA A 135 4.95 -15.37 3.37
C ALA A 135 4.41 -16.57 2.58
N LYS A 136 3.69 -16.32 1.48
CA LYS A 136 3.18 -17.36 0.60
C LYS A 136 4.31 -18.16 -0.06
N ALA A 137 5.35 -17.48 -0.55
CA ALA A 137 6.51 -18.15 -1.13
C ALA A 137 7.21 -19.07 -0.11
N PHE A 138 7.32 -18.66 1.14
CA PHE A 138 7.88 -19.50 2.21
C PHE A 138 7.01 -20.71 2.51
N ASP A 139 5.68 -20.55 2.52
CA ASP A 139 4.75 -21.67 2.73
C ASP A 139 4.82 -22.68 1.58
N GLU A 140 4.88 -22.21 0.34
CA GLU A 140 5.02 -23.07 -0.87
C GLU A 140 6.35 -23.82 -0.92
N GLN A 141 7.44 -23.20 -0.45
CA GLN A 141 8.78 -23.81 -0.40
C GLN A 141 9.06 -24.58 0.89
N GLY A 142 8.12 -24.58 1.83
CA GLY A 142 8.29 -25.27 3.13
C GLY A 142 9.35 -24.62 4.04
N ILE A 143 9.71 -23.36 3.81
CA ILE A 143 10.73 -22.64 4.61
C ILE A 143 10.15 -22.30 5.98
N LYS A 144 10.79 -22.81 7.03
CA LYS A 144 10.39 -22.65 8.43
C LYS A 144 11.59 -22.25 9.31
N GLY A 145 11.31 -21.94 10.57
CA GLY A 145 12.32 -21.69 11.59
C GLY A 145 12.98 -20.29 11.47
N LYS A 146 14.20 -20.18 11.94
CA LYS A 146 14.91 -18.91 12.18
C LYS A 146 15.00 -17.99 10.96
N LEU A 147 15.16 -18.57 9.76
CA LEU A 147 15.20 -17.77 8.52
C LEU A 147 13.86 -17.08 8.28
N ARG A 148 12.75 -17.83 8.37
CA ARG A 148 11.41 -17.27 8.21
C ARG A 148 11.12 -16.19 9.25
N GLU A 149 11.45 -16.46 10.51
CA GLU A 149 11.25 -15.50 11.60
C GLU A 149 12.02 -14.20 11.37
N MET A 150 13.28 -14.30 10.94
CA MET A 150 14.11 -13.14 10.66
C MET A 150 13.57 -12.32 9.48
N VAL A 151 13.18 -12.96 8.37
CA VAL A 151 12.64 -12.27 7.19
C VAL A 151 11.30 -11.63 7.52
N VAL A 152 10.39 -12.33 8.20
CA VAL A 152 9.12 -11.75 8.66
C VAL A 152 9.37 -10.56 9.59
N GLY A 153 10.38 -10.64 10.44
CA GLY A 153 10.80 -9.55 11.28
C GLY A 153 11.27 -8.32 10.48
N ILE A 154 12.07 -8.52 9.44
CA ILE A 154 12.49 -7.44 8.53
C ILE A 154 11.28 -6.78 7.88
N LEU A 155 10.34 -7.58 7.35
CA LEU A 155 9.13 -7.10 6.71
C LEU A 155 8.25 -6.25 7.65
N ILE A 156 8.12 -6.65 8.92
CA ILE A 156 7.39 -5.87 9.93
C ILE A 156 8.03 -4.48 10.13
N VAL A 157 9.35 -4.40 10.12
CA VAL A 157 10.05 -3.12 10.22
C VAL A 157 9.91 -2.30 8.93
N GLU A 158 9.97 -2.94 7.76
CA GLU A 158 9.72 -2.28 6.47
C GLU A 158 8.31 -1.66 6.43
N ASP A 159 7.28 -2.39 6.90
CA ASP A 159 5.91 -1.88 6.95
C ASP A 159 5.80 -0.63 7.85
N LEU A 160 6.53 -0.61 8.98
CA LEU A 160 6.60 0.57 9.84
C LEU A 160 7.29 1.74 9.15
N ILE A 161 8.42 1.49 8.48
CA ILE A 161 9.13 2.49 7.69
C ILE A 161 8.23 3.02 6.58
N ALA A 162 7.44 2.16 5.92
CA ALA A 162 6.47 2.53 4.89
C ALA A 162 5.43 3.53 5.40
N ILE A 163 4.85 3.27 6.58
CA ILE A 163 3.88 4.18 7.20
C ILE A 163 4.50 5.56 7.46
N LEU A 164 5.72 5.59 8.02
CA LEU A 164 6.42 6.84 8.30
C LEU A 164 6.80 7.59 7.01
N LEU A 165 7.28 6.88 5.99
CA LEU A 165 7.58 7.44 4.68
C LEU A 165 6.33 8.02 4.02
N MET A 166 5.21 7.32 4.05
CA MET A 166 3.96 7.79 3.47
C MET A 166 3.48 9.06 4.15
N ALA A 167 3.53 9.12 5.48
CA ALA A 167 3.19 10.32 6.23
C ALA A 167 4.11 11.51 5.88
N ALA A 168 5.43 11.28 5.82
CA ALA A 168 6.40 12.31 5.48
C ALA A 168 6.26 12.80 4.03
N LEU A 169 6.11 11.90 3.07
CA LEU A 169 5.98 12.24 1.66
C LEU A 169 4.66 12.97 1.37
N THR A 170 3.57 12.57 2.02
CA THR A 170 2.29 13.27 1.92
C THR A 170 2.42 14.70 2.44
N ALA A 171 3.07 14.92 3.59
CA ALA A 171 3.30 16.25 4.13
C ALA A 171 4.15 17.13 3.19
N ILE A 172 5.15 16.55 2.51
CA ILE A 172 5.99 17.25 1.53
C ILE A 172 5.19 17.61 0.28
N SER A 173 4.37 16.68 -0.24
CA SER A 173 3.62 16.87 -1.49
C SER A 173 2.47 17.87 -1.36
N THR A 174 1.83 17.94 -0.18
CA THR A 174 0.72 18.86 0.07
C THR A 174 1.17 20.30 0.41
N GLY A 175 2.49 20.55 0.51
CA GLY A 175 3.02 21.86 0.88
C GLY A 175 2.69 22.26 2.33
N THR A 176 1.97 21.44 3.08
CA THR A 176 1.77 21.58 4.51
C THR A 176 3.05 21.10 5.20
N GLY A 177 4.10 21.90 5.14
CA GLY A 177 5.31 21.61 5.90
C GLY A 177 4.90 21.25 7.32
N LEU A 178 5.53 20.22 7.90
CA LEU A 178 5.33 19.79 9.28
C LEU A 178 5.56 21.01 10.22
N SER A 179 4.56 21.87 10.31
CA SER A 179 4.55 22.94 11.30
C SER A 179 4.33 22.27 12.65
N ALA A 180 5.36 22.30 13.49
CA ALA A 180 5.30 21.76 14.86
C ALA A 180 4.09 22.31 15.65
N THR A 181 3.52 23.43 15.22
CA THR A 181 2.30 24.04 15.75
C THR A 181 1.01 23.32 15.36
N GLN A 182 0.97 22.55 14.28
CA GLN A 182 -0.23 21.79 13.88
C GLN A 182 -0.31 20.41 14.56
N ILE A 183 0.82 19.81 14.91
CA ILE A 183 0.85 18.56 15.68
C ILE A 183 0.31 18.75 17.10
N GLY A 184 0.50 19.94 17.69
CA GLY A 184 -0.01 20.26 19.01
C GLY A 184 -1.51 20.59 19.09
N ARG A 185 -2.18 20.88 17.97
CA ARG A 185 -3.61 21.22 17.94
C ARG A 185 -4.55 20.02 17.71
N ALA A 186 -4.03 18.87 17.37
CA ALA A 186 -4.83 17.65 17.20
C ALA A 186 -5.16 16.95 18.54
N HIS A 187 -4.76 17.51 19.68
CA HIS A 187 -4.94 16.93 21.02
C HIS A 187 -5.71 17.86 21.99
N VAL A 188 -6.53 18.82 21.49
CA VAL A 188 -7.45 19.60 22.34
C VAL A 188 -8.87 19.43 21.85
#